data_3cc081856dd606412789c6e092b5fff2
#
_entry.id   3cc081856dd606412789c6e092b5fff2
#
_cell.length_a   1.000
_cell.length_b   1.000
_cell.length_c   1.000
_cell.angle_alpha   90.00
_cell.angle_beta   90.00
_cell.angle_gamma   90.00
#
_symmetry.space_group_name_H-M   'P 1'
#
loop_
_entity.id
_entity.type
_entity.pdbx_description
1 polymer ?
#
loop_
_entity_poly.entity_id
_entity_poly.type
_entity_poly.pdbx_seq_one_letter_code
_entity_poly.pdbx_strand_id
1 'polypeptide(L)'
;MKLSFSTLASPDWTLPEIISIASSSGYDGIELRFVENEDSLWKLPAFQGQELTNTKTALSDHGLTISCVDTSCRFHFPDAKERSFWIDEGERMSDLAASLGAPGIRVFGDKIQPGADRASTRSWIAESICNLAAQTAPKGVEVWLETHGDFASAPETAGILGAANGSNTGVIWDPANCFLESHESPQEGAIGLGQTIRHVHVKDMLQDHAEWKLVPTGEGTFPLSELLSALRKLDYDRFLSFEWEKKWHPEIADARVALPHFIRWFRGANSDAR
;
A
#
# COMPACT_ATOMS: atom_id res chain seq x y z
N MET A 1 16.18 3.18 3.26
CA MET A 1 14.69 3.17 3.19
C MET A 1 14.18 4.58 3.34
N LYS A 2 13.20 4.98 2.55
CA LYS A 2 12.44 6.22 2.68
C LYS A 2 11.17 5.96 3.47
N LEU A 3 10.61 6.98 4.11
CA LEU A 3 9.40 6.84 4.93
C LEU A 3 8.22 7.54 4.27
N SER A 4 7.09 6.83 4.18
CA SER A 4 5.80 7.38 3.81
C SER A 4 4.72 6.94 4.80
N PHE A 5 3.52 7.44 4.65
CA PHE A 5 2.34 6.92 5.32
C PHE A 5 1.16 6.90 4.36
N SER A 6 0.26 5.96 4.58
CA SER A 6 -1.01 5.89 3.84
C SER A 6 -2.01 6.89 4.40
N THR A 7 -2.67 7.65 3.52
CA THR A 7 -3.74 8.57 3.91
C THR A 7 -5.00 7.86 4.42
N LEU A 8 -4.96 6.53 4.49
CA LEU A 8 -5.91 5.72 5.27
C LEU A 8 -5.94 6.15 6.75
N ALA A 9 -4.82 6.71 7.23
CA ALA A 9 -4.68 7.27 8.58
C ALA A 9 -5.56 8.50 8.84
N SER A 10 -5.93 9.23 7.80
CA SER A 10 -6.63 10.50 7.89
C SER A 10 -7.60 10.70 6.71
N PRO A 11 -8.61 9.81 6.58
CA PRO A 11 -9.40 9.71 5.35
C PRO A 11 -10.23 10.96 5.02
N ASP A 12 -10.58 11.75 6.01
CA ASP A 12 -11.37 12.96 5.92
C ASP A 12 -10.54 14.25 5.74
N TRP A 13 -9.20 14.15 5.81
CA TRP A 13 -8.34 15.33 5.70
C TRP A 13 -8.23 15.84 4.28
N THR A 14 -8.06 17.16 4.19
CA THR A 14 -7.69 17.85 2.95
C THR A 14 -6.24 17.60 2.60
N LEU A 15 -5.90 17.73 1.32
CA LEU A 15 -4.53 17.55 0.86
C LEU A 15 -3.51 18.52 1.52
N PRO A 16 -3.82 19.82 1.77
CA PRO A 16 -2.95 20.69 2.54
C PRO A 16 -2.67 20.20 3.97
N GLU A 17 -3.66 19.63 4.67
CA GLU A 17 -3.45 19.04 6.00
C GLU A 17 -2.53 17.83 5.94
N ILE A 18 -2.70 16.95 4.95
CA ILE A 18 -1.87 15.78 4.72
C ILE A 18 -0.41 16.19 4.43
N ILE A 19 -0.19 17.15 3.53
CA ILE A 19 1.13 17.69 3.20
C ILE A 19 1.80 18.31 4.43
N SER A 20 1.04 19.11 5.20
CA SER A 20 1.55 19.77 6.41
C SER A 20 2.05 18.77 7.46
N ILE A 21 1.28 17.72 7.75
CA ILE A 21 1.69 16.71 8.73
C ILE A 21 2.84 15.85 8.21
N ALA A 22 2.85 15.49 6.94
CA ALA A 22 3.94 14.75 6.31
C ALA A 22 5.28 15.48 6.47
N SER A 23 5.32 16.74 6.05
CA SER A 23 6.51 17.58 6.11
C SER A 23 6.95 17.84 7.56
N SER A 24 6.03 18.27 8.43
CA SER A 24 6.38 18.60 9.82
C SER A 24 6.82 17.38 10.66
N SER A 25 6.35 16.19 10.33
CA SER A 25 6.77 14.93 10.98
C SER A 25 8.09 14.39 10.43
N GLY A 26 8.47 14.77 9.21
CA GLY A 26 9.71 14.35 8.55
C GLY A 26 9.57 13.05 7.76
N TYR A 27 8.44 12.88 7.08
CA TYR A 27 8.26 11.87 6.02
C TYR A 27 8.92 12.30 4.72
N ASP A 28 9.30 11.32 3.89
CA ASP A 28 9.85 11.53 2.54
C ASP A 28 8.75 11.49 1.47
N GLY A 29 7.61 10.90 1.80
CA GLY A 29 6.52 10.73 0.85
C GLY A 29 5.15 10.48 1.49
N ILE A 30 4.15 10.43 0.62
CA ILE A 30 2.75 10.17 0.94
C ILE A 30 2.26 9.05 0.05
N GLU A 31 1.57 8.08 0.62
CA GLU A 31 0.80 7.07 -0.07
C GLU A 31 -0.66 7.52 -0.09
N LEU A 32 -1.19 7.79 -1.27
CA LEU A 32 -2.53 8.33 -1.42
C LEU A 32 -3.58 7.21 -1.45
N ARG A 33 -4.46 7.15 -0.46
CA ARG A 33 -5.55 6.17 -0.38
C ARG A 33 -6.92 6.85 -0.31
N PHE A 34 -7.11 7.78 0.62
CA PHE A 34 -8.28 8.62 0.77
C PHE A 34 -7.84 10.08 0.91
N VAL A 35 -8.61 10.99 0.33
CA VAL A 35 -8.55 12.43 0.56
C VAL A 35 -9.99 12.94 0.60
N GLU A 36 -10.38 13.67 1.65
CA GLU A 36 -11.76 14.18 1.83
C GLU A 36 -12.84 13.09 1.72
N ASN A 37 -12.53 11.88 2.22
CA ASN A 37 -13.32 10.65 2.14
C ASN A 37 -13.54 10.07 0.72
N GLU A 38 -12.94 10.62 -0.32
CA GLU A 38 -12.97 10.09 -1.69
C GLU A 38 -11.82 9.11 -1.90
N ASP A 39 -12.08 7.96 -2.53
CA ASP A 39 -11.08 6.95 -2.92
C ASP A 39 -10.85 6.87 -4.44
N SER A 40 -11.79 7.34 -5.25
CA SER A 40 -11.58 7.59 -6.68
C SER A 40 -10.93 8.97 -6.86
N LEU A 41 -9.67 9.10 -6.42
CA LEU A 41 -8.98 10.38 -6.24
C LEU A 41 -8.93 11.25 -7.50
N TRP A 42 -8.97 10.64 -8.69
CA TRP A 42 -9.02 11.36 -9.97
C TRP A 42 -10.23 12.29 -10.11
N LYS A 43 -11.29 12.10 -9.29
CA LYS A 43 -12.49 12.95 -9.27
C LYS A 43 -12.30 14.25 -8.50
N LEU A 44 -11.32 14.29 -7.58
CA LEU A 44 -11.11 15.43 -6.72
C LEU A 44 -10.57 16.65 -7.49
N PRO A 45 -11.07 17.84 -7.24
CA PRO A 45 -10.57 19.07 -7.86
C PRO A 45 -9.07 19.27 -7.68
N ALA A 46 -8.51 18.90 -6.52
CA ALA A 46 -7.09 19.00 -6.21
C ALA A 46 -6.18 18.24 -7.19
N PHE A 47 -6.74 17.26 -7.91
CA PHE A 47 -6.01 16.43 -8.89
C PHE A 47 -6.40 16.72 -10.34
N GLN A 48 -7.03 17.87 -10.61
CA GLN A 48 -7.48 18.22 -11.95
C GLN A 48 -6.96 19.59 -12.38
N GLY A 49 -6.73 19.76 -13.69
CA GLY A 49 -6.42 21.05 -14.31
C GLY A 49 -5.31 21.83 -13.60
N GLN A 50 -5.56 23.11 -13.29
CA GLN A 50 -4.61 23.97 -12.61
C GLN A 50 -4.34 23.53 -11.18
N GLU A 51 -5.32 22.97 -10.48
CA GLU A 51 -5.14 22.52 -9.09
C GLU A 51 -4.18 21.34 -8.99
N LEU A 52 -4.13 20.45 -10.00
CA LEU A 52 -3.09 19.43 -10.06
C LEU A 52 -1.67 20.03 -10.10
N THR A 53 -1.49 21.12 -10.86
CA THR A 53 -0.20 21.84 -10.91
C THR A 53 0.13 22.45 -9.54
N ASN A 54 -0.85 23.05 -8.88
CA ASN A 54 -0.69 23.62 -7.54
C ASN A 54 -0.33 22.52 -6.51
N THR A 55 -0.99 21.37 -6.58
CA THR A 55 -0.70 20.19 -5.77
C THR A 55 0.74 19.71 -5.94
N LYS A 56 1.20 19.56 -7.19
CA LYS A 56 2.59 19.15 -7.50
C LYS A 56 3.61 20.16 -6.96
N THR A 57 3.32 21.44 -7.09
CA THR A 57 4.17 22.50 -6.54
C THR A 57 4.23 22.40 -5.02
N ALA A 58 3.07 22.24 -4.35
CA ALA A 58 3.02 22.12 -2.90
C ALA A 58 3.80 20.90 -2.38
N LEU A 59 3.69 19.75 -3.04
CA LEU A 59 4.47 18.55 -2.71
C LEU A 59 5.98 18.83 -2.85
N SER A 60 6.39 19.42 -3.96
CA SER A 60 7.79 19.76 -4.24
C SER A 60 8.36 20.76 -3.23
N ASP A 61 7.62 21.82 -2.90
CA ASP A 61 8.04 22.86 -1.94
C ASP A 61 8.26 22.29 -0.53
N HIS A 62 7.57 21.19 -0.20
CA HIS A 62 7.73 20.47 1.06
C HIS A 62 8.70 19.28 0.98
N GLY A 63 9.34 19.05 -0.18
CA GLY A 63 10.27 17.95 -0.40
C GLY A 63 9.61 16.56 -0.37
N LEU A 64 8.31 16.48 -0.64
CA LEU A 64 7.51 15.26 -0.59
C LEU A 64 7.31 14.66 -1.99
N THR A 65 7.24 13.33 -2.05
CA THR A 65 6.86 12.61 -3.25
C THR A 65 5.64 11.74 -2.99
N ILE A 66 4.89 11.35 -4.02
CA ILE A 66 3.86 10.33 -3.88
C ILE A 66 4.52 8.97 -4.04
N SER A 67 4.48 8.17 -2.97
CA SER A 67 5.13 6.85 -2.91
C SER A 67 4.32 5.76 -3.60
N CYS A 68 2.99 5.86 -3.56
CA CYS A 68 2.01 5.01 -4.22
C CYS A 68 0.67 5.73 -4.34
N VAL A 69 -0.15 5.32 -5.30
CA VAL A 69 -1.58 5.66 -5.35
C VAL A 69 -2.37 4.37 -5.11
N ASP A 70 -2.98 4.28 -3.94
CA ASP A 70 -3.75 3.11 -3.55
C ASP A 70 -5.15 3.17 -4.12
N THR A 71 -5.53 2.16 -4.86
CA THR A 71 -6.86 2.03 -5.41
C THR A 71 -7.74 1.11 -4.56
N SER A 72 -9.04 1.07 -4.86
CA SER A 72 -9.97 0.05 -4.38
C SER A 72 -10.12 -1.12 -5.37
N CYS A 73 -9.29 -1.17 -6.41
CA CYS A 73 -9.36 -2.18 -7.46
C CYS A 73 -9.10 -3.58 -6.92
N ARG A 74 -10.05 -4.47 -7.16
CA ARG A 74 -10.00 -5.86 -6.72
C ARG A 74 -10.50 -6.79 -7.83
N PHE A 75 -9.82 -7.92 -8.01
CA PHE A 75 -10.02 -8.75 -9.20
C PHE A 75 -10.54 -10.16 -8.92
N HIS A 76 -10.99 -10.43 -7.70
CA HIS A 76 -11.46 -11.74 -7.25
C HIS A 76 -12.88 -12.13 -7.74
N PHE A 77 -13.56 -11.23 -8.48
CA PHE A 77 -14.94 -11.45 -8.88
C PHE A 77 -15.07 -12.49 -10.00
N PRO A 78 -16.03 -13.45 -9.91
CA PRO A 78 -16.38 -14.34 -11.02
C PRO A 78 -16.91 -13.58 -12.23
N ASP A 79 -17.67 -12.50 -12.02
CA ASP A 79 -18.22 -11.69 -13.10
C ASP A 79 -17.12 -10.86 -13.81
N ALA A 80 -16.93 -11.13 -15.10
CA ALA A 80 -15.98 -10.41 -15.94
C ALA A 80 -16.29 -8.91 -16.07
N LYS A 81 -17.56 -8.50 -15.94
CA LYS A 81 -17.95 -7.08 -15.99
C LYS A 81 -17.47 -6.33 -14.75
N GLU A 82 -17.55 -6.96 -13.58
CA GLU A 82 -17.00 -6.36 -12.36
C GLU A 82 -15.48 -6.24 -12.43
N ARG A 83 -14.78 -7.25 -12.95
CA ARG A 83 -13.33 -7.15 -13.16
C ARG A 83 -12.98 -6.06 -14.18
N SER A 84 -13.74 -5.92 -15.27
CA SER A 84 -13.55 -4.86 -16.26
C SER A 84 -13.75 -3.46 -15.66
N PHE A 85 -14.78 -3.29 -14.84
CA PHE A 85 -15.01 -2.03 -14.11
C PHE A 85 -13.79 -1.64 -13.25
N TRP A 86 -13.21 -2.59 -12.53
CA TRP A 86 -12.04 -2.33 -11.70
C TRP A 86 -10.75 -2.10 -12.52
N ILE A 87 -10.63 -2.70 -13.71
CA ILE A 87 -9.54 -2.40 -14.64
C ILE A 87 -9.65 -0.95 -15.14
N ASP A 88 -10.86 -0.52 -15.56
CA ASP A 88 -11.09 0.86 -16.01
C ASP A 88 -10.83 1.89 -14.89
N GLU A 89 -11.18 1.58 -13.65
CA GLU A 89 -10.89 2.45 -12.50
C GLU A 89 -9.37 2.49 -12.23
N GLY A 90 -8.70 1.35 -12.30
CA GLY A 90 -7.24 1.26 -12.17
C GLY A 90 -6.52 2.07 -13.25
N GLU A 91 -7.03 2.08 -14.49
CA GLU A 91 -6.48 2.90 -15.56
C GLU A 91 -6.57 4.39 -15.25
N ARG A 92 -7.74 4.89 -14.79
CA ARG A 92 -7.91 6.31 -14.39
C ARG A 92 -7.00 6.68 -13.23
N MET A 93 -6.88 5.81 -12.23
CA MET A 93 -5.98 6.04 -11.10
C MET A 93 -4.51 6.02 -11.54
N SER A 94 -4.15 5.24 -12.57
CA SER A 94 -2.80 5.25 -13.14
C SER A 94 -2.48 6.54 -13.90
N ASP A 95 -3.47 7.18 -14.53
CA ASP A 95 -3.30 8.50 -15.14
C ASP A 95 -2.97 9.56 -14.07
N LEU A 96 -3.67 9.49 -12.95
CA LEU A 96 -3.37 10.33 -11.79
C LEU A 96 -1.98 10.03 -11.24
N ALA A 97 -1.63 8.76 -11.03
CA ALA A 97 -0.32 8.34 -10.53
C ALA A 97 0.81 8.86 -11.43
N ALA A 98 0.69 8.70 -12.76
CA ALA A 98 1.65 9.24 -13.73
C ALA A 98 1.77 10.76 -13.62
N SER A 99 0.65 11.46 -13.50
CA SER A 99 0.60 12.92 -13.39
C SER A 99 1.30 13.43 -12.13
N LEU A 100 1.21 12.68 -11.02
CA LEU A 100 1.86 12.99 -9.74
C LEU A 100 3.30 12.46 -9.65
N GLY A 101 3.76 11.66 -10.62
CA GLY A 101 5.08 11.02 -10.60
C GLY A 101 5.16 9.83 -9.62
N ALA A 102 4.02 9.25 -9.24
CA ALA A 102 3.99 8.04 -8.43
C ALA A 102 4.43 6.82 -9.27
N PRO A 103 5.27 5.92 -8.71
CA PRO A 103 5.83 4.80 -9.47
C PRO A 103 4.84 3.66 -9.70
N GLY A 104 3.76 3.60 -8.93
CA GLY A 104 2.80 2.49 -9.03
C GLY A 104 1.45 2.79 -8.40
N ILE A 105 0.51 1.91 -8.73
CA ILE A 105 -0.83 1.83 -8.13
C ILE A 105 -1.01 0.50 -7.41
N ARG A 106 -1.77 0.48 -6.31
CA ARG A 106 -2.13 -0.72 -5.57
C ARG A 106 -3.40 -1.36 -6.12
N VAL A 107 -3.40 -2.70 -6.18
CA VAL A 107 -4.57 -3.53 -6.45
C VAL A 107 -4.64 -4.71 -5.48
N PHE A 108 -5.82 -5.33 -5.34
CA PHE A 108 -6.06 -6.46 -4.45
C PHE A 108 -6.41 -7.77 -5.18
N GLY A 109 -5.94 -8.89 -4.60
CA GLY A 109 -6.54 -10.20 -4.81
C GLY A 109 -7.79 -10.39 -3.94
N ASP A 110 -7.73 -9.95 -2.69
CA ASP A 110 -8.76 -9.95 -1.65
C ASP A 110 -9.31 -11.36 -1.32
N LYS A 111 -10.62 -11.60 -1.27
CA LYS A 111 -11.22 -12.85 -0.78
C LYS A 111 -11.92 -13.65 -1.86
N ILE A 112 -11.79 -14.98 -1.79
CA ILE A 112 -12.50 -15.90 -2.69
C ILE A 112 -14.02 -15.74 -2.47
N GLN A 113 -14.74 -15.45 -3.54
CA GLN A 113 -16.18 -15.22 -3.48
C GLN A 113 -16.94 -16.54 -3.25
N PRO A 114 -18.12 -16.51 -2.59
CA PRO A 114 -18.94 -17.70 -2.41
C PRO A 114 -19.24 -18.39 -3.76
N GLY A 115 -18.95 -19.70 -3.82
CA GLY A 115 -19.14 -20.51 -5.02
C GLY A 115 -17.98 -20.46 -6.03
N ALA A 116 -16.96 -19.65 -5.81
CA ALA A 116 -15.73 -19.69 -6.58
C ALA A 116 -14.68 -20.60 -5.92
N ASP A 117 -13.77 -21.12 -6.71
CA ASP A 117 -12.61 -21.87 -6.22
C ASP A 117 -11.33 -21.01 -6.31
N ARG A 118 -10.31 -21.43 -5.54
CA ARG A 118 -9.03 -20.71 -5.45
C ARG A 118 -8.30 -20.62 -6.80
N ALA A 119 -8.33 -21.70 -7.59
CA ALA A 119 -7.58 -21.75 -8.84
C ALA A 119 -8.19 -20.80 -9.88
N SER A 120 -9.51 -20.80 -10.02
CA SER A 120 -10.23 -19.87 -10.88
C SER A 120 -10.01 -18.42 -10.45
N THR A 121 -10.12 -18.14 -9.13
CA THR A 121 -9.93 -16.80 -8.58
C THR A 121 -8.50 -16.29 -8.86
N ARG A 122 -7.47 -17.12 -8.65
CA ARG A 122 -6.09 -16.77 -9.00
C ARG A 122 -5.93 -16.42 -10.49
N SER A 123 -6.57 -17.19 -11.38
CA SER A 123 -6.54 -16.93 -12.82
C SER A 123 -7.16 -15.57 -13.16
N TRP A 124 -8.32 -15.25 -12.59
CA TRP A 124 -8.98 -13.97 -12.80
C TRP A 124 -8.16 -12.78 -12.32
N ILE A 125 -7.51 -12.91 -11.14
CA ILE A 125 -6.62 -11.87 -10.59
C ILE A 125 -5.43 -11.69 -11.53
N ALA A 126 -4.76 -12.77 -11.93
CA ALA A 126 -3.59 -12.72 -12.80
C ALA A 126 -3.89 -12.11 -14.17
N GLU A 127 -5.01 -12.51 -14.81
CA GLU A 127 -5.48 -11.97 -16.09
C GLU A 127 -5.78 -10.47 -15.98
N SER A 128 -6.47 -10.05 -14.90
CA SER A 128 -6.82 -8.65 -14.69
C SER A 128 -5.59 -7.77 -14.45
N ILE A 129 -4.64 -8.26 -13.65
CA ILE A 129 -3.35 -7.58 -13.44
C ILE A 129 -2.58 -7.46 -14.76
N CYS A 130 -2.51 -8.53 -15.54
CA CYS A 130 -1.85 -8.52 -16.84
C CYS A 130 -2.44 -7.46 -17.78
N ASN A 131 -3.78 -7.42 -17.86
CA ASN A 131 -4.50 -6.44 -18.69
C ASN A 131 -4.26 -5.01 -18.24
N LEU A 132 -4.36 -4.74 -16.94
CA LEU A 132 -4.12 -3.41 -16.38
C LEU A 132 -2.65 -2.99 -16.55
N ALA A 133 -1.70 -3.89 -16.27
CA ALA A 133 -0.27 -3.62 -16.42
C ALA A 133 0.12 -3.25 -17.86
N ALA A 134 -0.51 -3.88 -18.85
CA ALA A 134 -0.31 -3.52 -20.27
C ALA A 134 -0.78 -2.10 -20.57
N GLN A 135 -1.85 -1.63 -19.93
CA GLN A 135 -2.41 -0.28 -20.12
C GLN A 135 -1.60 0.78 -19.37
N THR A 136 -1.00 0.43 -18.22
CA THR A 136 -0.25 1.36 -17.39
C THR A 136 1.24 1.47 -17.75
N ALA A 137 1.81 0.46 -18.41
CA ALA A 137 3.21 0.44 -18.82
C ALA A 137 3.63 1.65 -19.68
N PRO A 138 2.85 2.10 -20.70
CA PRO A 138 3.20 3.29 -21.47
C PRO A 138 3.23 4.58 -20.64
N LYS A 139 2.57 4.59 -19.46
CA LYS A 139 2.51 5.72 -18.53
C LYS A 139 3.68 5.70 -17.54
N GLY A 140 4.48 4.63 -17.52
CA GLY A 140 5.57 4.42 -16.55
C GLY A 140 5.07 4.11 -15.13
N VAL A 141 3.84 3.60 -14.98
CA VAL A 141 3.23 3.25 -13.69
C VAL A 141 3.09 1.74 -13.59
N GLU A 142 3.68 1.15 -12.56
CA GLU A 142 3.55 -0.28 -12.27
C GLU A 142 2.21 -0.61 -11.58
N VAL A 143 1.74 -1.85 -11.74
CA VAL A 143 0.60 -2.41 -10.99
C VAL A 143 1.13 -3.28 -9.86
N TRP A 144 0.85 -2.90 -8.61
CA TRP A 144 1.35 -3.60 -7.44
C TRP A 144 0.24 -4.36 -6.73
N LEU A 145 0.39 -5.68 -6.63
CA LEU A 145 -0.52 -6.54 -5.87
C LEU A 145 -0.16 -6.48 -4.39
N GLU A 146 -1.11 -6.11 -3.55
CA GLU A 146 -0.93 -6.15 -2.10
C GLU A 146 -1.13 -7.58 -1.57
N THR A 147 -0.27 -7.99 -0.63
CA THR A 147 -0.47 -9.20 0.18
C THR A 147 -1.64 -9.00 1.13
N HIS A 148 -2.82 -9.52 0.76
CA HIS A 148 -4.09 -9.26 1.45
C HIS A 148 -5.10 -10.39 1.29
N GLY A 149 -5.90 -10.63 2.34
CA GLY A 149 -7.00 -11.59 2.34
C GLY A 149 -6.55 -13.04 2.07
N ASP A 150 -7.31 -13.78 1.27
CA ASP A 150 -7.02 -15.19 0.98
C ASP A 150 -5.72 -15.41 0.18
N PHE A 151 -5.11 -14.34 -0.32
CA PHE A 151 -3.89 -14.33 -1.13
C PHE A 151 -2.74 -13.58 -0.45
N ALA A 152 -2.78 -13.43 0.88
CA ALA A 152 -1.82 -12.66 1.64
C ALA A 152 -0.41 -13.27 1.69
N SER A 153 -0.26 -14.60 1.56
CA SER A 153 1.07 -15.23 1.67
C SER A 153 1.97 -14.93 0.48
N ALA A 154 3.27 -14.90 0.72
CA ALA A 154 4.27 -14.70 -0.33
C ALA A 154 4.18 -15.73 -1.48
N PRO A 155 3.97 -17.04 -1.24
CA PRO A 155 3.78 -18.00 -2.33
C PRO A 155 2.54 -17.74 -3.18
N GLU A 156 1.42 -17.32 -2.56
CA GLU A 156 0.20 -17.00 -3.30
C GLU A 156 0.39 -15.76 -4.17
N THR A 157 0.89 -14.68 -3.58
CA THR A 157 1.15 -13.41 -4.30
C THR A 157 2.16 -13.60 -5.43
N ALA A 158 3.28 -14.27 -5.16
CA ALA A 158 4.30 -14.56 -6.18
C ALA A 158 3.75 -15.46 -7.30
N GLY A 159 2.91 -16.46 -6.95
CA GLY A 159 2.26 -17.33 -7.93
C GLY A 159 1.28 -16.59 -8.83
N ILE A 160 0.51 -15.63 -8.31
CA ILE A 160 -0.38 -14.77 -9.10
C ILE A 160 0.43 -13.90 -10.06
N LEU A 161 1.47 -13.21 -9.58
CA LEU A 161 2.29 -12.35 -10.43
C LEU A 161 3.08 -13.13 -11.48
N GLY A 162 3.56 -14.34 -11.14
CA GLY A 162 4.18 -15.25 -12.10
C GLY A 162 3.22 -15.67 -13.21
N ALA A 163 1.95 -15.92 -12.89
CA ALA A 163 0.91 -16.24 -13.86
C ALA A 163 0.50 -15.02 -14.71
N ALA A 164 0.52 -13.83 -14.14
CA ALA A 164 0.26 -12.59 -14.89
C ALA A 164 1.32 -12.31 -15.97
N ASN A 165 2.51 -12.89 -15.84
CA ASN A 165 3.61 -12.79 -16.81
C ASN A 165 3.90 -11.35 -17.28
N GLY A 166 3.65 -10.37 -16.40
CA GLY A 166 3.75 -8.94 -16.70
C GLY A 166 5.07 -8.34 -16.19
N SER A 167 5.79 -7.64 -17.06
CA SER A 167 7.03 -6.92 -16.69
C SER A 167 6.77 -5.64 -15.88
N ASN A 168 5.54 -5.15 -15.87
CA ASN A 168 5.13 -3.88 -15.24
C ASN A 168 4.33 -4.13 -13.95
N THR A 169 4.80 -5.07 -13.14
CA THR A 169 4.13 -5.49 -11.90
C THR A 169 5.09 -5.55 -10.73
N GLY A 170 4.54 -5.53 -9.52
CA GLY A 170 5.28 -5.68 -8.29
C GLY A 170 4.38 -6.03 -7.12
N VAL A 171 4.94 -6.02 -5.93
CA VAL A 171 4.24 -6.33 -4.68
C VAL A 171 4.25 -5.12 -3.75
N ILE A 172 3.09 -4.78 -3.21
CA ILE A 172 3.02 -4.12 -1.92
C ILE A 172 3.01 -5.22 -0.87
N TRP A 173 4.09 -5.30 -0.14
CA TRP A 173 4.20 -6.28 0.92
C TRP A 173 3.69 -5.70 2.23
N ASP A 174 2.60 -6.27 2.72
CA ASP A 174 2.11 -6.05 4.06
C ASP A 174 2.42 -7.29 4.91
N PRO A 175 3.54 -7.30 5.64
CA PRO A 175 3.95 -8.43 6.44
C PRO A 175 3.03 -8.70 7.63
N ALA A 176 2.23 -7.71 8.07
CA ALA A 176 1.26 -7.90 9.13
C ALA A 176 0.05 -8.70 8.62
N ASN A 177 -0.42 -8.44 7.40
CA ASN A 177 -1.45 -9.27 6.75
C ASN A 177 -0.96 -10.71 6.54
N CYS A 178 0.29 -10.89 6.07
CA CYS A 178 0.88 -12.22 5.92
C CYS A 178 0.93 -12.97 7.25
N PHE A 179 1.33 -12.29 8.32
CA PHE A 179 1.41 -12.85 9.66
C PHE A 179 0.04 -13.27 10.20
N LEU A 180 -0.99 -12.42 10.02
CA LEU A 180 -2.35 -12.68 10.50
C LEU A 180 -3.06 -13.77 9.71
N GLU A 181 -3.05 -13.65 8.39
CA GLU A 181 -3.88 -14.49 7.50
C GLU A 181 -3.19 -15.83 7.17
N SER A 182 -1.86 -15.89 7.21
CA SER A 182 -1.09 -17.04 6.73
C SER A 182 -0.06 -17.55 7.74
N HIS A 183 0.07 -16.93 8.91
CA HIS A 183 1.09 -17.25 9.91
C HIS A 183 2.53 -17.17 9.36
N GLU A 184 2.74 -16.36 8.32
CA GLU A 184 4.01 -16.17 7.66
C GLU A 184 4.84 -15.12 8.41
N SER A 185 6.06 -15.46 8.78
CA SER A 185 6.98 -14.51 9.42
C SER A 185 7.50 -13.47 8.42
N PRO A 186 7.95 -12.30 8.88
CA PRO A 186 8.57 -11.30 8.00
C PRO A 186 9.79 -11.85 7.24
N GLN A 187 10.55 -12.78 7.83
CA GLN A 187 11.70 -13.37 7.13
C GLN A 187 11.27 -14.30 5.99
N GLU A 188 10.23 -15.12 6.20
CA GLU A 188 9.69 -16.00 5.15
C GLU A 188 9.10 -15.19 4.00
N GLY A 189 8.28 -14.15 4.31
CA GLY A 189 7.70 -13.26 3.32
C GLY A 189 8.78 -12.54 2.50
N ALA A 190 9.81 -12.00 3.15
CA ALA A 190 10.91 -11.33 2.49
C ALA A 190 11.69 -12.27 1.53
N ILE A 191 11.93 -13.53 1.94
CA ILE A 191 12.60 -14.54 1.10
C ILE A 191 11.70 -14.91 -0.09
N GLY A 192 10.39 -15.13 0.16
CA GLY A 192 9.45 -15.56 -0.87
C GLY A 192 9.19 -14.50 -1.95
N LEU A 193 9.15 -13.22 -1.58
CA LEU A 193 8.86 -12.12 -2.49
C LEU A 193 10.12 -11.47 -3.07
N GLY A 194 11.20 -11.40 -2.31
CA GLY A 194 12.53 -10.92 -2.75
C GLY A 194 12.45 -9.57 -3.47
N GLN A 195 13.06 -9.50 -4.65
CA GLN A 195 13.16 -8.28 -5.45
C GLN A 195 11.83 -7.85 -6.13
N THR A 196 10.74 -8.60 -5.98
CA THR A 196 9.42 -8.18 -6.48
C THR A 196 8.78 -7.14 -5.57
N ILE A 197 9.25 -6.97 -4.33
CA ILE A 197 8.76 -5.98 -3.37
C ILE A 197 9.06 -4.58 -3.90
N ARG A 198 8.01 -3.80 -4.11
CA ARG A 198 8.08 -2.41 -4.57
C ARG A 198 7.78 -1.41 -3.47
N HIS A 199 6.94 -1.81 -2.53
CA HIS A 199 6.46 -0.99 -1.43
C HIS A 199 6.22 -1.88 -0.22
N VAL A 200 6.35 -1.35 0.99
CA VAL A 200 6.14 -2.12 2.22
C VAL A 200 5.23 -1.35 3.15
N HIS A 201 4.15 -1.98 3.59
CA HIS A 201 3.33 -1.48 4.67
C HIS A 201 3.90 -1.85 6.04
N VAL A 202 3.79 -0.95 6.99
CA VAL A 202 4.12 -1.19 8.39
C VAL A 202 2.98 -0.78 9.27
N LYS A 203 2.54 -1.72 10.07
CA LYS A 203 1.61 -1.51 11.18
C LYS A 203 2.01 -2.41 12.33
N ASP A 204 1.61 -2.05 13.53
CA ASP A 204 1.83 -2.86 14.73
C ASP A 204 0.49 -3.23 15.35
N MET A 205 0.48 -4.38 15.97
CA MET A 205 -0.74 -4.94 16.53
C MET A 205 -0.47 -5.77 17.78
N LEU A 206 -1.43 -5.78 18.64
CA LEU A 206 -1.44 -6.56 19.87
C LEU A 206 -2.59 -7.54 19.83
N GLN A 207 -2.30 -8.80 20.15
CA GLN A 207 -3.34 -9.80 20.34
C GLN A 207 -4.02 -9.58 21.70
N ASP A 208 -5.32 -9.28 21.66
CA ASP A 208 -6.17 -9.17 22.83
C ASP A 208 -7.23 -10.28 22.80
N HIS A 209 -7.02 -11.30 23.62
CA HIS A 209 -7.78 -12.54 23.59
C HIS A 209 -7.71 -13.24 22.22
N ALA A 210 -8.82 -13.27 21.48
CA ALA A 210 -8.91 -13.87 20.14
C ALA A 210 -8.86 -12.82 19.00
N GLU A 211 -8.78 -11.54 19.35
CA GLU A 211 -8.81 -10.44 18.37
C GLU A 211 -7.46 -9.74 18.30
N TRP A 212 -7.14 -9.24 17.11
CA TRP A 212 -5.99 -8.38 16.89
C TRP A 212 -6.43 -6.92 16.88
N LYS A 213 -5.70 -6.07 17.62
CA LYS A 213 -5.95 -4.64 17.68
C LYS A 213 -4.73 -3.87 17.20
N LEU A 214 -4.95 -2.89 16.33
CA LEU A 214 -3.90 -1.96 15.94
C LEU A 214 -3.48 -1.10 17.14
N VAL A 215 -2.17 -1.00 17.33
CA VAL A 215 -1.56 -0.20 18.39
C VAL A 215 -0.46 0.69 17.81
N PRO A 216 -0.05 1.76 18.51
CA PRO A 216 1.09 2.57 18.08
C PRO A 216 2.33 1.70 17.86
N THR A 217 3.09 1.99 16.83
CA THR A 217 4.26 1.20 16.44
C THR A 217 5.27 1.07 17.58
N GLY A 218 5.64 -0.16 17.91
CA GLY A 218 6.51 -0.50 19.04
C GLY A 218 5.78 -0.83 20.34
N GLU A 219 4.45 -0.72 20.37
CA GLU A 219 3.63 -1.07 21.54
C GLU A 219 2.92 -2.43 21.38
N GLY A 220 3.05 -3.06 20.19
CA GLY A 220 2.46 -4.34 19.86
C GLY A 220 3.40 -5.53 20.02
N THR A 221 2.97 -6.64 19.43
CA THR A 221 3.70 -7.92 19.43
C THR A 221 4.09 -8.38 18.04
N PHE A 222 3.74 -7.62 16.99
CA PHE A 222 4.20 -7.92 15.65
C PHE A 222 5.74 -7.83 15.59
N PRO A 223 6.44 -8.76 14.93
CA PRO A 223 7.92 -8.85 14.95
C PRO A 223 8.60 -7.78 14.07
N LEU A 224 8.42 -6.50 14.44
CA LEU A 224 8.95 -5.33 13.71
C LEU A 224 10.48 -5.36 13.56
N SER A 225 11.22 -5.86 14.56
CA SER A 225 12.68 -5.97 14.49
C SER A 225 13.11 -6.99 13.44
N GLU A 226 12.36 -8.08 13.30
CA GLU A 226 12.58 -9.09 12.26
C GLU A 226 12.28 -8.52 10.87
N LEU A 227 11.18 -7.77 10.72
CA LEU A 227 10.84 -7.06 9.49
C LEU A 227 11.98 -6.12 9.05
N LEU A 228 12.46 -5.24 9.94
CA LEU A 228 13.55 -4.33 9.60
C LEU A 228 14.85 -5.08 9.26
N SER A 229 15.13 -6.19 9.94
CA SER A 229 16.27 -7.04 9.64
C SER A 229 16.15 -7.70 8.26
N ALA A 230 14.96 -8.22 7.92
CA ALA A 230 14.69 -8.84 6.63
C ALA A 230 14.83 -7.83 5.47
N LEU A 231 14.30 -6.62 5.63
CA LEU A 231 14.44 -5.54 4.64
C LEU A 231 15.90 -5.12 4.42
N ARG A 232 16.72 -5.04 5.50
CA ARG A 232 18.16 -4.76 5.38
C ARG A 232 18.91 -5.86 4.61
N LYS A 233 18.57 -7.13 4.84
CA LYS A 233 19.16 -8.27 4.13
C LYS A 233 18.81 -8.29 2.63
N LEU A 234 17.68 -7.70 2.25
CA LEU A 234 17.26 -7.53 0.86
C LEU A 234 17.86 -6.28 0.19
N ASP A 235 18.65 -5.49 0.91
CA ASP A 235 19.11 -4.16 0.47
C ASP A 235 17.94 -3.27 0.02
N TYR A 236 16.79 -3.39 0.71
CA TYR A 236 15.59 -2.64 0.37
C TYR A 236 15.78 -1.15 0.64
N ASP A 237 15.70 -0.33 -0.39
CA ASP A 237 15.96 1.12 -0.35
C ASP A 237 14.74 2.01 -0.67
N ARG A 238 13.58 1.35 -0.95
CA ARG A 238 12.33 2.03 -1.34
C ARG A 238 11.54 2.51 -0.11
N PHE A 239 10.23 2.74 -0.27
CA PHE A 239 9.37 3.27 0.77
C PHE A 239 8.90 2.20 1.76
N LEU A 240 9.04 2.53 3.04
CA LEU A 240 8.40 1.89 4.16
C LEU A 240 7.24 2.80 4.58
N SER A 241 6.03 2.37 4.35
CA SER A 241 4.83 3.17 4.53
C SER A 241 4.07 2.77 5.78
N PHE A 242 3.86 3.72 6.67
CA PHE A 242 3.05 3.48 7.86
C PHE A 242 1.57 3.42 7.49
N GLU A 243 0.97 2.24 7.68
CA GLU A 243 -0.44 2.01 7.42
C GLU A 243 -1.22 2.05 8.74
N TRP A 244 -1.79 3.21 9.05
CA TRP A 244 -2.64 3.42 10.22
C TRP A 244 -4.10 3.41 9.77
N GLU A 245 -4.83 2.34 10.05
CA GLU A 245 -6.14 2.05 9.46
C GLU A 245 -7.31 2.80 10.14
N LYS A 246 -7.15 4.09 10.40
CA LYS A 246 -8.15 4.95 11.08
C LYS A 246 -9.52 4.94 10.38
N LYS A 247 -9.53 4.77 9.05
CA LYS A 247 -10.78 4.67 8.26
C LYS A 247 -11.65 3.50 8.70
N TRP A 248 -11.02 2.36 9.03
CA TRP A 248 -11.72 1.13 9.38
C TRP A 248 -11.83 0.94 10.90
N HIS A 249 -10.97 1.59 11.65
CA HIS A 249 -10.85 1.52 13.10
C HIS A 249 -10.97 2.92 13.72
N PRO A 250 -12.19 3.52 13.76
CA PRO A 250 -12.36 4.88 14.23
C PRO A 250 -11.98 5.08 15.71
N GLU A 251 -11.89 4.00 16.49
CA GLU A 251 -11.50 3.99 17.91
C GLU A 251 -10.00 4.20 18.16
N ILE A 252 -9.12 3.90 17.19
CA ILE A 252 -7.67 4.06 17.38
C ILE A 252 -7.25 5.53 17.40
N ALA A 253 -6.03 5.81 17.84
CA ALA A 253 -5.51 7.16 18.00
C ALA A 253 -5.63 8.01 16.72
N ASP A 254 -5.80 9.33 16.89
CA ASP A 254 -5.81 10.28 15.78
C ASP A 254 -4.47 10.26 15.02
N ALA A 255 -4.53 10.47 13.71
CA ALA A 255 -3.35 10.51 12.85
C ALA A 255 -2.30 11.55 13.31
N ARG A 256 -2.75 12.68 13.89
CA ARG A 256 -1.85 13.70 14.46
C ARG A 256 -0.97 13.17 15.60
N VAL A 257 -1.38 12.07 16.22
CA VAL A 257 -0.61 11.38 17.29
C VAL A 257 0.22 10.24 16.68
N ALA A 258 -0.42 9.40 15.86
CA ALA A 258 0.19 8.17 15.33
C ALA A 258 1.31 8.45 14.32
N LEU A 259 1.12 9.41 13.40
CA LEU A 259 2.11 9.71 12.36
C LEU A 259 3.46 10.20 12.91
N PRO A 260 3.53 11.21 13.81
CA PRO A 260 4.79 11.59 14.44
C PRO A 260 5.37 10.50 15.34
N HIS A 261 4.52 9.65 15.95
CA HIS A 261 4.97 8.53 16.77
C HIS A 261 5.77 7.51 15.94
N PHE A 262 5.26 7.11 14.77
CA PHE A 262 5.96 6.20 13.87
C PHE A 262 7.36 6.70 13.49
N ILE A 263 7.50 7.98 13.15
CA ILE A 263 8.82 8.57 12.81
C ILE A 263 9.78 8.48 13.99
N ARG A 264 9.34 8.78 15.22
CA ARG A 264 10.19 8.67 16.42
C ARG A 264 10.62 7.24 16.67
N TRP A 265 9.69 6.30 16.60
CA TRP A 265 9.97 4.89 16.73
C TRP A 265 11.00 4.40 15.70
N PHE A 266 10.78 4.71 14.43
CA PHE A 266 11.68 4.26 13.36
C PHE A 266 13.09 4.82 13.52
N ARG A 267 13.22 6.08 13.91
CA ARG A 267 14.54 6.70 14.18
C ARG A 267 15.25 6.03 15.37
N GLY A 268 14.52 5.72 16.42
CA GLY A 268 15.04 4.96 17.57
C GLY A 268 15.53 3.58 17.17
N ALA A 269 14.70 2.80 16.51
CA ALA A 269 15.02 1.43 16.06
C ALA A 269 16.22 1.35 15.09
N ASN A 270 16.54 2.44 14.38
CA ASN A 270 17.74 2.52 13.51
C ASN A 270 18.99 3.06 14.22
N SER A 271 18.86 3.74 15.36
CA SER A 271 20.02 4.17 16.15
C SER A 271 20.66 3.02 16.90
N ASP A 272 19.86 2.06 17.36
CA ASP A 272 20.30 0.89 18.13
C ASP A 272 20.94 -0.22 17.26
N ALA A 273 20.85 -0.07 15.93
CA ALA A 273 21.40 -1.02 14.96
C ALA A 273 22.77 -0.62 14.39
N ARG A 274 23.36 0.46 14.91
CA ARG A 274 24.73 0.92 14.59
C ARG A 274 25.67 0.54 15.72
#